data_5fde727b44ca12179e839c83e93cd057
#
_entry.id   5fde727b44ca12179e839c83e93cd057
#
_cell.length_a   1.000
_cell.length_b   1.000
_cell.length_c   1.000
_cell.angle_alpha   90.00
_cell.angle_beta   90.00
_cell.angle_gamma   90.00
#
_symmetry.space_group_name_H-M   'P 1'
#
loop_
_entity.id
_entity.type
_entity.pdbx_description
1 polymer ?
#
loop_
_entity_poly.entity_id
_entity_poly.type
_entity_poly.pdbx_seq_one_letter_code
_entity_poly.pdbx_strand_id
1 'polypeptide(L)'
;MKRAKQPTWTLSVGEWANATGNVLSLCHPDWRGVREAAYSHQGPVLETHDAAEDSAGIIEAMKQASLSVLVVQGFPPGSSELLRSAQRGGLSTRVVLHSSMAQHGTDPGESEVADTVMRLAAEGVINKVGFVKKGQAEAFTALGHTAHYVPNGVPELAPFEPLALGDDGLQVGIFAEPLWRKNVTTQLGAIALLAPARAHLMTMPTNTYLSDLEVVEHGELPYAEFVRLQGSVDLNLNVSLSECHPMSPLESYLAGVPCLMSRTSDLFKSDAQLWELTTVGEADNPSAIAAAATALVAKRHEAVDRAQHWMTSFDPIAKSLWEDFVS
;
A
#
# COMPACT_ATOMS: atom_id res chain seq x y z
N MET A 1 -38.21 -12.86 9.97
CA MET A 1 -37.07 -12.49 10.85
C MET A 1 -35.80 -12.70 10.05
N LYS A 2 -35.16 -11.64 9.61
CA LYS A 2 -33.81 -11.72 9.02
C LYS A 2 -32.85 -12.05 10.18
N ARG A 3 -32.10 -13.15 10.08
CA ARG A 3 -31.00 -13.42 11.01
C ARG A 3 -30.04 -12.22 10.96
N ALA A 4 -29.78 -11.62 12.12
CA ALA A 4 -28.70 -10.65 12.26
C ALA A 4 -27.42 -11.34 11.77
N LYS A 5 -26.75 -10.79 10.74
CA LYS A 5 -25.41 -11.23 10.37
C LYS A 5 -24.54 -11.02 11.62
N GLN A 6 -23.90 -12.08 12.09
CA GLN A 6 -22.84 -11.90 13.10
C GLN A 6 -21.76 -11.01 12.46
N PRO A 7 -21.21 -10.04 13.23
CA PRO A 7 -20.11 -9.22 12.73
C PRO A 7 -18.97 -10.13 12.29
N THR A 8 -18.39 -9.84 11.13
CA THR A 8 -17.33 -10.63 10.50
C THR A 8 -15.96 -10.43 11.16
N TRP A 9 -15.86 -9.60 12.20
CA TRP A 9 -14.63 -9.38 12.95
C TRP A 9 -14.65 -10.22 14.26
N THR A 10 -13.68 -11.10 14.37
CA THR A 10 -13.46 -11.95 15.56
C THR A 10 -12.04 -11.75 16.10
N LEU A 11 -11.63 -10.52 16.31
CA LEU A 11 -10.53 -10.29 17.25
C LEU A 11 -11.15 -10.35 18.66
N SER A 12 -10.76 -11.34 19.43
CA SER A 12 -11.19 -11.39 20.84
C SER A 12 -10.61 -10.17 21.56
N VAL A 13 -11.39 -9.53 22.44
CA VAL A 13 -10.90 -8.42 23.29
C VAL A 13 -9.59 -8.81 24.01
N GLY A 14 -9.36 -10.12 24.25
CA GLY A 14 -8.12 -10.66 24.81
C GLY A 14 -6.90 -10.51 23.90
N GLU A 15 -7.05 -10.53 22.57
CA GLU A 15 -5.94 -10.28 21.63
C GLU A 15 -5.58 -8.81 21.61
N TRP A 16 -6.55 -7.90 21.72
CA TRP A 16 -6.28 -6.46 21.81
C TRP A 16 -5.65 -6.06 23.13
N ALA A 17 -6.04 -6.71 24.24
CA ALA A 17 -5.49 -6.43 25.57
C ALA A 17 -4.02 -6.78 25.70
N ASN A 18 -3.51 -7.68 24.86
CA ASN A 18 -2.10 -8.08 24.83
C ASN A 18 -1.28 -7.26 23.80
N ALA A 19 -1.92 -6.34 23.06
CA ALA A 19 -1.24 -5.52 22.08
C ALA A 19 -0.34 -4.47 22.76
N THR A 20 0.84 -4.27 22.20
CA THR A 20 1.71 -3.19 22.63
C THR A 20 1.19 -1.85 22.10
N GLY A 21 0.92 -0.91 22.99
CA GLY A 21 0.43 0.43 22.64
C GLY A 21 -1.06 0.64 22.91
N ASN A 22 -1.54 1.86 22.64
CA ASN A 22 -2.90 2.32 22.90
C ASN A 22 -3.71 2.59 21.61
N VAL A 23 -3.27 2.01 20.47
CA VAL A 23 -3.75 2.32 19.12
C VAL A 23 -4.48 1.12 18.53
N LEU A 24 -5.64 1.35 17.90
CA LEU A 24 -6.29 0.43 16.97
C LEU A 24 -6.21 1.03 15.57
N SER A 25 -5.65 0.29 14.60
CA SER A 25 -5.76 0.59 13.18
C SER A 25 -6.97 -0.11 12.58
N LEU A 26 -7.73 0.59 11.71
CA LEU A 26 -8.88 0.02 11.00
C LEU A 26 -8.66 0.20 9.50
N CYS A 27 -8.87 -0.85 8.69
CA CYS A 27 -8.75 -0.83 7.24
C CYS A 27 -9.81 -1.68 6.54
N HIS A 28 -9.93 -1.51 5.22
CA HIS A 28 -10.76 -2.36 4.38
C HIS A 28 -10.01 -3.67 4.03
N PRO A 29 -10.62 -4.86 4.18
CA PRO A 29 -9.93 -6.14 3.92
C PRO A 29 -9.49 -6.31 2.45
N ASP A 30 -10.26 -5.80 1.47
CA ASP A 30 -9.97 -5.97 0.06
C ASP A 30 -8.96 -4.95 -0.49
N TRP A 31 -8.63 -3.90 0.28
CA TRP A 31 -7.61 -2.92 -0.12
C TRP A 31 -6.21 -3.38 0.29
N ARG A 32 -5.69 -4.39 -0.40
CA ARG A 32 -4.44 -5.07 -0.03
C ARG A 32 -3.31 -4.11 0.35
N GLY A 33 -3.00 -3.12 -0.48
CA GLY A 33 -1.90 -2.18 -0.20
C GLY A 33 -2.11 -1.34 1.06
N VAL A 34 -3.35 -0.96 1.37
CA VAL A 34 -3.70 -0.22 2.59
C VAL A 34 -3.69 -1.15 3.80
N ARG A 35 -4.19 -2.37 3.64
CA ARG A 35 -4.19 -3.39 4.69
C ARG A 35 -2.77 -3.75 5.12
N GLU A 36 -1.89 -4.08 4.17
CA GLU A 36 -0.48 -4.40 4.48
C GLU A 36 0.26 -3.18 5.07
N ALA A 37 -0.09 -1.96 4.64
CA ALA A 37 0.41 -0.74 5.28
C ALA A 37 -0.07 -0.63 6.74
N ALA A 38 -1.32 -0.96 7.04
CA ALA A 38 -1.83 -0.96 8.41
C ALA A 38 -1.07 -1.98 9.29
N TYR A 39 -0.81 -3.19 8.76
CA TYR A 39 -0.04 -4.22 9.46
C TYR A 39 1.46 -3.89 9.62
N SER A 40 2.01 -3.01 8.78
CA SER A 40 3.41 -2.57 8.91
C SER A 40 3.64 -1.60 10.08
N HIS A 41 2.59 -1.11 10.71
CA HIS A 41 2.64 -0.28 11.91
C HIS A 41 2.37 -1.11 13.18
N GLN A 42 2.79 -0.57 14.32
CA GLN A 42 2.54 -1.24 15.61
C GLN A 42 1.07 -1.11 16.04
N GLY A 43 0.57 -2.15 16.65
CA GLY A 43 -0.78 -2.22 17.24
C GLY A 43 -1.70 -3.20 16.53
N PRO A 44 -2.88 -3.50 17.11
CA PRO A 44 -3.89 -4.34 16.49
C PRO A 44 -4.49 -3.68 15.25
N VAL A 45 -4.82 -4.51 14.26
CA VAL A 45 -5.50 -4.10 13.03
C VAL A 45 -6.87 -4.77 12.98
N LEU A 46 -7.92 -3.96 12.75
CA LEU A 46 -9.27 -4.40 12.51
C LEU A 46 -9.61 -4.24 11.03
N GLU A 47 -9.96 -5.34 10.38
CA GLU A 47 -10.46 -5.33 9.01
C GLU A 47 -11.99 -5.28 9.00
N THR A 48 -12.58 -4.34 8.25
CA THR A 48 -14.02 -4.23 8.06
C THR A 48 -14.39 -3.69 6.69
N HIS A 49 -15.47 -4.23 6.10
CA HIS A 49 -16.03 -3.71 4.85
C HIS A 49 -16.85 -2.43 5.06
N ASP A 50 -17.47 -2.27 6.24
CA ASP A 50 -18.23 -1.09 6.62
C ASP A 50 -18.00 -0.77 8.10
N ALA A 51 -17.35 0.34 8.37
CA ALA A 51 -17.01 0.78 9.72
C ALA A 51 -18.24 1.23 10.56
N ALA A 52 -19.39 1.47 9.92
CA ALA A 52 -20.62 1.84 10.62
C ALA A 52 -21.37 0.64 11.19
N GLU A 53 -21.20 -0.58 10.62
CA GLU A 53 -21.99 -1.76 10.99
C GLU A 53 -21.97 -2.10 12.48
N ASP A 54 -20.86 -1.80 13.18
CA ASP A 54 -20.75 -2.03 14.64
C ASP A 54 -19.87 -0.98 15.33
N SER A 55 -20.06 0.29 15.01
CA SER A 55 -19.29 1.39 15.63
C SER A 55 -19.35 1.36 17.16
N ALA A 56 -20.49 1.02 17.76
CA ALA A 56 -20.65 0.97 19.21
C ALA A 56 -19.86 -0.19 19.83
N GLY A 57 -19.89 -1.37 19.22
CA GLY A 57 -19.13 -2.54 19.65
C GLY A 57 -17.62 -2.32 19.53
N ILE A 58 -17.16 -1.71 18.43
CA ILE A 58 -15.74 -1.37 18.23
C ILE A 58 -15.26 -0.43 19.35
N ILE A 59 -16.00 0.64 19.63
CA ILE A 59 -15.65 1.62 20.66
C ILE A 59 -15.62 0.99 22.06
N GLU A 60 -16.60 0.15 22.37
CA GLU A 60 -16.66 -0.55 23.66
C GLU A 60 -15.49 -1.54 23.80
N ALA A 61 -15.17 -2.30 22.76
CA ALA A 61 -14.03 -3.20 22.76
C ALA A 61 -12.69 -2.46 22.94
N MET A 62 -12.53 -1.31 22.26
CA MET A 62 -11.36 -0.44 22.45
C MET A 62 -11.21 0.01 23.91
N LYS A 63 -12.30 0.47 24.55
CA LYS A 63 -12.29 0.88 25.96
C LYS A 63 -11.92 -0.28 26.91
N GLN A 64 -12.50 -1.46 26.69
CA GLN A 64 -12.18 -2.65 27.47
C GLN A 64 -10.72 -3.08 27.32
N ALA A 65 -10.13 -2.90 26.14
CA ALA A 65 -8.73 -3.16 25.85
C ALA A 65 -7.78 -1.99 26.23
N SER A 66 -8.31 -0.92 26.84
CA SER A 66 -7.55 0.30 27.17
C SER A 66 -6.90 0.99 25.94
N LEU A 67 -7.46 0.82 24.75
CA LEU A 67 -7.06 1.51 23.53
C LEU A 67 -7.72 2.89 23.49
N SER A 68 -6.95 3.95 23.27
CA SER A 68 -7.44 5.32 23.32
C SER A 68 -7.34 6.08 21.98
N VAL A 69 -6.67 5.48 21.00
CA VAL A 69 -6.43 6.06 19.68
C VAL A 69 -7.00 5.14 18.59
N LEU A 70 -7.90 5.67 17.78
CA LEU A 70 -8.41 5.02 16.58
C LEU A 70 -7.75 5.64 15.34
N VAL A 71 -7.07 4.84 14.53
CA VAL A 71 -6.52 5.24 13.25
C VAL A 71 -7.28 4.55 12.12
N VAL A 72 -7.91 5.31 11.24
CA VAL A 72 -8.55 4.78 10.03
C VAL A 72 -7.57 4.88 8.86
N GLN A 73 -7.22 3.74 8.29
CA GLN A 73 -6.31 3.60 7.14
C GLN A 73 -7.11 3.59 5.83
N GLY A 74 -6.86 4.54 4.95
CA GLY A 74 -7.64 4.76 3.73
C GLY A 74 -8.89 5.58 3.98
N PHE A 75 -9.97 5.11 4.24
CA PHE A 75 -11.29 5.65 4.59
C PHE A 75 -12.40 4.71 4.11
N PRO A 76 -12.50 3.50 4.68
CA PRO A 76 -13.54 2.54 4.33
C PRO A 76 -14.95 3.11 4.47
N PRO A 77 -15.96 2.53 3.80
CA PRO A 77 -17.36 2.88 4.02
C PRO A 77 -17.70 2.95 5.53
N GLY A 78 -18.59 3.86 5.91
CA GLY A 78 -18.98 4.04 7.32
C GLY A 78 -17.99 4.76 8.23
N SER A 79 -16.77 5.09 7.75
CA SER A 79 -15.73 5.73 8.57
C SER A 79 -16.16 7.05 9.21
N SER A 80 -16.96 7.86 8.52
CA SER A 80 -17.47 9.14 9.07
C SER A 80 -18.31 8.91 10.32
N GLU A 81 -19.16 7.89 10.33
CA GLU A 81 -20.02 7.56 11.48
C GLU A 81 -19.21 7.00 12.65
N LEU A 82 -18.30 6.07 12.36
CA LEU A 82 -17.39 5.52 13.37
C LEU A 82 -16.54 6.60 14.02
N LEU A 83 -15.91 7.49 13.25
CA LEU A 83 -15.06 8.57 13.76
C LEU A 83 -15.85 9.55 14.65
N ARG A 84 -17.08 9.95 14.24
CA ARG A 84 -17.96 10.78 15.08
C ARG A 84 -18.34 10.07 16.38
N SER A 85 -18.60 8.77 16.31
CA SER A 85 -18.96 7.98 17.49
C SER A 85 -17.76 7.77 18.41
N ALA A 86 -16.57 7.55 17.86
CA ALA A 86 -15.32 7.42 18.61
C ALA A 86 -14.97 8.73 19.35
N GLN A 87 -15.06 9.87 18.65
CA GLN A 87 -14.83 11.20 19.23
C GLN A 87 -15.81 11.49 20.37
N ARG A 88 -17.13 11.23 20.20
CA ARG A 88 -18.12 11.33 21.28
C ARG A 88 -17.83 10.37 22.44
N GLY A 89 -17.24 9.23 22.15
CA GLY A 89 -16.79 8.22 23.13
C GLY A 89 -15.52 8.62 23.89
N GLY A 90 -14.90 9.76 23.56
CA GLY A 90 -13.67 10.25 24.18
C GLY A 90 -12.39 9.64 23.62
N LEU A 91 -12.46 8.94 22.49
CA LEU A 91 -11.28 8.39 21.81
C LEU A 91 -10.61 9.49 20.95
N SER A 92 -9.30 9.42 20.84
CA SER A 92 -8.54 10.22 19.87
C SER A 92 -8.62 9.58 18.50
N THR A 93 -8.95 10.37 17.48
CA THR A 93 -9.23 9.86 16.13
C THR A 93 -8.22 10.39 15.13
N ARG A 94 -7.77 9.53 14.23
CA ARG A 94 -6.82 9.85 13.17
C ARG A 94 -7.23 9.17 11.87
N VAL A 95 -6.81 9.76 10.75
CA VAL A 95 -6.98 9.17 9.41
C VAL A 95 -5.66 9.24 8.67
N VAL A 96 -5.26 8.16 8.00
CA VAL A 96 -4.12 8.13 7.07
C VAL A 96 -4.65 7.93 5.65
N LEU A 97 -4.40 8.90 4.75
CA LEU A 97 -4.76 8.83 3.35
C LEU A 97 -3.63 8.21 2.52
N HIS A 98 -3.99 7.20 1.74
CA HIS A 98 -3.09 6.44 0.87
C HIS A 98 -3.18 6.85 -0.60
N SER A 99 -4.16 7.65 -0.97
CA SER A 99 -4.32 8.19 -2.32
C SER A 99 -3.46 9.44 -2.54
N SER A 100 -3.02 9.62 -3.79
CA SER A 100 -2.25 10.81 -4.19
C SER A 100 -3.16 11.98 -4.56
N MET A 101 -2.62 13.20 -4.59
CA MET A 101 -3.36 14.37 -5.11
C MET A 101 -3.78 14.20 -6.57
N ALA A 102 -3.03 13.44 -7.38
CA ALA A 102 -3.44 13.13 -8.74
C ALA A 102 -4.71 12.26 -8.78
N GLN A 103 -4.86 11.33 -7.84
CA GLN A 103 -6.10 10.54 -7.69
C GLN A 103 -7.26 11.44 -7.25
N HIS A 104 -7.06 12.34 -6.28
CA HIS A 104 -8.10 13.31 -5.89
C HIS A 104 -8.56 14.17 -7.07
N GLY A 105 -7.68 14.50 -8.02
CA GLY A 105 -8.02 15.30 -9.20
C GLY A 105 -8.68 14.52 -10.35
N THR A 106 -8.62 13.18 -10.35
CA THR A 106 -9.05 12.34 -11.47
C THR A 106 -10.12 11.32 -11.11
N ASP A 107 -10.24 10.98 -9.83
CA ASP A 107 -11.22 10.03 -9.30
C ASP A 107 -12.20 10.77 -8.37
N PRO A 108 -13.48 10.90 -8.76
CA PRO A 108 -14.47 11.59 -7.93
C PRO A 108 -14.65 10.99 -6.54
N GLY A 109 -14.52 9.66 -6.40
CA GLY A 109 -14.60 8.99 -5.10
C GLY A 109 -13.45 9.38 -4.17
N GLU A 110 -12.24 9.40 -4.69
CA GLU A 110 -11.05 9.83 -3.92
C GLU A 110 -11.10 11.33 -3.58
N SER A 111 -11.63 12.16 -4.47
CA SER A 111 -11.89 13.58 -4.20
C SER A 111 -12.88 13.77 -3.05
N GLU A 112 -14.01 13.06 -3.08
CA GLU A 112 -15.04 13.12 -2.03
C GLU A 112 -14.50 12.64 -0.68
N VAL A 113 -13.67 11.59 -0.67
CA VAL A 113 -12.99 11.10 0.54
C VAL A 113 -12.08 12.18 1.12
N ALA A 114 -11.22 12.80 0.29
CA ALA A 114 -10.30 13.85 0.73
C ALA A 114 -11.07 15.06 1.32
N ASP A 115 -12.10 15.54 0.64
CA ASP A 115 -12.95 16.64 1.10
C ASP A 115 -13.67 16.29 2.42
N THR A 116 -14.15 15.06 2.53
CA THR A 116 -14.82 14.58 3.76
C THR A 116 -13.85 14.53 4.94
N VAL A 117 -12.65 13.99 4.74
CA VAL A 117 -11.61 13.91 5.79
C VAL A 117 -11.21 15.32 6.24
N MET A 118 -10.98 16.25 5.31
CA MET A 118 -10.63 17.65 5.65
C MET A 118 -11.77 18.36 6.39
N ARG A 119 -13.01 18.15 6.00
CA ARG A 119 -14.18 18.71 6.70
C ARG A 119 -14.31 18.14 8.11
N LEU A 120 -14.15 16.82 8.30
CA LEU A 120 -14.20 16.19 9.62
C LEU A 120 -13.04 16.67 10.53
N ALA A 121 -11.88 16.93 9.95
CA ALA A 121 -10.76 17.52 10.69
C ALA A 121 -11.06 18.96 11.13
N ALA A 122 -11.64 19.79 10.26
CA ALA A 122 -12.06 21.14 10.59
C ALA A 122 -13.18 21.18 11.65
N GLU A 123 -14.06 20.18 11.68
CA GLU A 123 -15.08 19.99 12.71
C GLU A 123 -14.54 19.45 14.06
N GLY A 124 -13.25 19.11 14.14
CA GLY A 124 -12.62 18.50 15.32
C GLY A 124 -13.01 17.05 15.56
N VAL A 125 -13.61 16.38 14.56
CA VAL A 125 -13.93 14.95 14.61
C VAL A 125 -12.68 14.12 14.36
N ILE A 126 -11.76 14.59 13.52
CA ILE A 126 -10.44 13.99 13.28
C ILE A 126 -9.39 14.89 13.94
N ASN A 127 -8.59 14.32 14.84
CA ASN A 127 -7.56 15.06 15.56
C ASN A 127 -6.28 15.27 14.73
N LYS A 128 -5.88 14.28 13.93
CA LYS A 128 -4.72 14.37 13.04
C LYS A 128 -5.01 13.67 11.70
N VAL A 129 -4.54 14.27 10.60
CA VAL A 129 -4.59 13.68 9.24
C VAL A 129 -3.18 13.35 8.80
N GLY A 130 -2.95 12.09 8.43
CA GLY A 130 -1.70 11.58 7.90
C GLY A 130 -1.78 11.37 6.39
N PHE A 131 -0.64 11.52 5.73
CA PHE A 131 -0.43 11.24 4.31
C PHE A 131 0.81 10.39 4.13
N VAL A 132 0.69 9.33 3.35
CA VAL A 132 1.83 8.42 3.09
C VAL A 132 2.84 9.00 2.09
N LYS A 133 2.57 10.16 1.51
CA LYS A 133 3.46 10.90 0.61
C LYS A 133 3.89 12.22 1.22
N LYS A 134 5.21 12.42 1.39
CA LYS A 134 5.76 13.60 2.08
C LYS A 134 5.32 14.91 1.45
N GLY A 135 5.48 15.07 0.14
CA GLY A 135 5.10 16.28 -0.58
C GLY A 135 3.60 16.59 -0.51
N GLN A 136 2.75 15.58 -0.30
CA GLN A 136 1.32 15.79 -0.10
C GLN A 136 1.04 16.37 1.29
N ALA A 137 1.66 15.83 2.34
CA ALA A 137 1.56 16.40 3.68
C ALA A 137 2.04 17.86 3.73
N GLU A 138 3.17 18.15 3.06
CA GLU A 138 3.70 19.51 2.92
C GLU A 138 2.71 20.45 2.20
N ALA A 139 2.09 19.98 1.11
CA ALA A 139 1.10 20.77 0.36
C ALA A 139 -0.14 21.07 1.22
N PHE A 140 -0.70 20.10 1.91
CA PHE A 140 -1.84 20.32 2.81
C PHE A 140 -1.48 21.24 3.98
N THR A 141 -0.28 21.14 4.52
CA THR A 141 0.21 22.09 5.55
C THR A 141 0.29 23.52 4.99
N ALA A 142 0.79 23.70 3.77
CA ALA A 142 0.83 25.00 3.10
C ALA A 142 -0.57 25.58 2.81
N LEU A 143 -1.56 24.72 2.65
CA LEU A 143 -2.99 25.10 2.52
C LEU A 143 -3.65 25.43 3.86
N GLY A 144 -2.93 25.37 4.98
CA GLY A 144 -3.42 25.72 6.33
C GLY A 144 -4.02 24.56 7.12
N HIS A 145 -3.87 23.30 6.64
CA HIS A 145 -4.31 22.12 7.36
C HIS A 145 -3.22 21.56 8.27
N THR A 146 -3.59 20.94 9.40
CA THR A 146 -2.66 20.16 10.21
C THR A 146 -2.47 18.79 9.57
N ALA A 147 -1.40 18.64 8.81
CA ALA A 147 -1.09 17.44 8.04
C ALA A 147 0.25 16.82 8.49
N HIS A 148 0.29 15.49 8.57
CA HIS A 148 1.44 14.73 9.01
C HIS A 148 1.94 13.80 7.91
N TYR A 149 3.25 13.66 7.76
CA TYR A 149 3.83 12.62 6.91
C TYR A 149 3.89 11.31 7.71
N VAL A 150 3.21 10.29 7.20
CA VAL A 150 3.11 8.95 7.82
C VAL A 150 3.41 7.92 6.74
N PRO A 151 4.69 7.63 6.46
CA PRO A 151 5.04 6.62 5.48
C PRO A 151 4.61 5.24 5.95
N ASN A 152 4.33 4.34 5.01
CA ASN A 152 4.14 2.94 5.36
C ASN A 152 5.42 2.36 5.96
N GLY A 153 5.31 1.50 6.96
CA GLY A 153 6.44 0.78 7.53
C GLY A 153 6.97 -0.29 6.57
N VAL A 154 8.08 -0.90 6.94
CA VAL A 154 8.62 -2.05 6.22
C VAL A 154 7.80 -3.28 6.61
N PRO A 155 7.23 -4.04 5.63
CA PRO A 155 6.44 -5.22 5.96
C PRO A 155 7.31 -6.37 6.47
N GLU A 156 6.71 -7.27 7.24
CA GLU A 156 7.32 -8.55 7.59
C GLU A 156 6.81 -9.63 6.65
N LEU A 157 7.72 -10.37 6.02
CA LEU A 157 7.35 -11.49 5.17
C LEU A 157 7.55 -12.81 5.92
N ALA A 158 6.53 -13.67 5.89
CA ALA A 158 6.69 -15.05 6.32
C ALA A 158 7.65 -15.80 5.37
N PRO A 159 8.47 -16.73 5.87
CA PRO A 159 9.29 -17.57 5.00
C PRO A 159 8.43 -18.32 3.96
N PHE A 160 8.93 -18.39 2.73
CA PHE A 160 8.26 -19.09 1.63
C PHE A 160 9.29 -19.81 0.75
N GLU A 161 8.82 -20.83 0.03
CA GLU A 161 9.60 -21.53 -1.01
C GLU A 161 9.18 -20.99 -2.38
N PRO A 162 10.11 -20.51 -3.23
CA PRO A 162 9.79 -20.02 -4.57
C PRO A 162 9.07 -21.04 -5.43
N LEU A 163 8.24 -20.58 -6.36
CA LEU A 163 7.60 -21.40 -7.38
C LEU A 163 8.58 -21.69 -8.52
N ALA A 164 8.52 -22.85 -9.10
CA ALA A 164 9.20 -23.14 -10.36
C ALA A 164 8.35 -22.57 -11.52
N LEU A 165 8.73 -21.42 -12.06
CA LEU A 165 8.00 -20.75 -13.15
C LEU A 165 8.45 -21.20 -14.56
N GLY A 166 9.48 -22.05 -14.67
CA GLY A 166 10.10 -22.47 -15.92
C GLY A 166 11.31 -21.61 -16.29
N ASP A 167 12.09 -22.11 -17.27
CA ASP A 167 13.36 -21.49 -17.68
C ASP A 167 13.25 -20.80 -19.06
N ASP A 168 12.03 -20.64 -19.59
CA ASP A 168 11.78 -20.11 -20.93
C ASP A 168 11.73 -18.57 -20.95
N GLY A 169 12.87 -17.93 -20.70
CA GLY A 169 12.99 -16.47 -20.73
C GLY A 169 12.79 -15.79 -19.38
N LEU A 170 12.85 -14.46 -19.41
CA LEU A 170 12.73 -13.61 -18.22
C LEU A 170 11.30 -13.65 -17.65
N GLN A 171 11.16 -14.03 -16.39
CA GLN A 171 9.87 -14.03 -15.68
C GLN A 171 9.63 -12.65 -15.06
N VAL A 172 8.60 -11.92 -15.51
CA VAL A 172 8.34 -10.54 -15.09
C VAL A 172 6.96 -10.40 -14.45
N GLY A 173 6.91 -9.94 -13.21
CA GLY A 173 5.67 -9.70 -12.47
C GLY A 173 5.15 -8.27 -12.62
N ILE A 174 3.84 -8.11 -12.90
CA ILE A 174 3.10 -6.84 -12.75
C ILE A 174 1.91 -7.12 -11.86
N PHE A 175 2.07 -7.00 -10.56
CA PHE A 175 1.07 -7.39 -9.57
C PHE A 175 0.20 -6.21 -9.13
N ALA A 176 -0.47 -5.61 -10.10
CA ALA A 176 -1.36 -4.48 -9.91
C ALA A 176 -2.68 -4.70 -10.65
N GLU A 177 -3.75 -4.13 -10.14
CA GLU A 177 -5.01 -4.04 -10.87
C GLU A 177 -4.84 -3.18 -12.13
N PRO A 178 -5.59 -3.46 -13.23
CA PRO A 178 -5.49 -2.71 -14.48
C PRO A 178 -6.15 -1.33 -14.40
N LEU A 179 -5.87 -0.57 -13.34
CA LEU A 179 -6.28 0.82 -13.18
C LEU A 179 -5.37 1.75 -14.01
N TRP A 180 -5.92 2.86 -14.51
CA TRP A 180 -5.17 3.82 -15.34
C TRP A 180 -3.83 4.23 -14.70
N ARG A 181 -3.83 4.52 -13.40
CA ARG A 181 -2.64 4.96 -12.67
C ARG A 181 -1.57 3.88 -12.50
N LYS A 182 -1.97 2.61 -12.55
CA LYS A 182 -1.05 1.46 -12.42
C LYS A 182 -0.32 1.13 -13.73
N ASN A 183 -0.74 1.73 -14.84
CA ASN A 183 -0.01 1.73 -16.10
C ASN A 183 0.33 0.31 -16.64
N VAL A 184 -0.50 -0.67 -16.37
CA VAL A 184 -0.25 -2.08 -16.68
C VAL A 184 0.00 -2.29 -18.17
N THR A 185 -0.77 -1.63 -19.04
CA THR A 185 -0.66 -1.76 -20.52
C THR A 185 0.70 -1.31 -21.04
N THR A 186 1.25 -0.18 -20.54
CA THR A 186 2.57 0.31 -20.95
C THR A 186 3.69 -0.64 -20.47
N GLN A 187 3.55 -1.17 -19.26
CA GLN A 187 4.50 -2.14 -18.71
C GLN A 187 4.49 -3.45 -19.51
N LEU A 188 3.34 -3.93 -19.96
CA LEU A 188 3.24 -5.08 -20.89
C LEU A 188 3.91 -4.79 -22.22
N GLY A 189 3.74 -3.58 -22.76
CA GLY A 189 4.47 -3.15 -23.96
C GLY A 189 6.00 -3.17 -23.75
N ALA A 190 6.47 -2.83 -22.56
CA ALA A 190 7.90 -2.93 -22.23
C ALA A 190 8.37 -4.40 -22.16
N ILE A 191 7.57 -5.31 -21.60
CA ILE A 191 7.90 -6.74 -21.55
C ILE A 191 8.03 -7.32 -22.97
N ALA A 192 7.18 -6.91 -23.91
CA ALA A 192 7.31 -7.31 -25.32
C ALA A 192 8.67 -6.94 -25.93
N LEU A 193 9.31 -5.87 -25.43
CA LEU A 193 10.66 -5.46 -25.85
C LEU A 193 11.79 -6.22 -25.13
N LEU A 194 11.49 -6.97 -24.09
CA LEU A 194 12.43 -7.77 -23.30
C LEU A 194 12.51 -9.23 -23.79
N ALA A 195 11.89 -9.59 -24.91
CA ALA A 195 11.78 -10.97 -25.38
C ALA A 195 13.14 -11.69 -25.48
N PRO A 196 13.24 -13.00 -25.09
CA PRO A 196 12.16 -13.81 -24.58
C PRO A 196 11.81 -13.48 -23.13
N ALA A 197 10.55 -13.10 -22.88
CA ALA A 197 10.06 -12.79 -21.55
C ALA A 197 8.59 -13.22 -21.39
N ARG A 198 8.22 -13.62 -20.18
CA ARG A 198 6.84 -14.00 -19.80
C ARG A 198 6.32 -13.04 -18.72
N ALA A 199 5.11 -12.54 -18.91
CA ALA A 199 4.45 -11.67 -17.96
C ALA A 199 3.59 -12.47 -16.98
N HIS A 200 3.68 -12.14 -15.70
CA HIS A 200 2.81 -12.66 -14.63
C HIS A 200 1.94 -11.53 -14.09
N LEU A 201 0.61 -11.68 -14.20
CA LEU A 201 -0.37 -10.68 -13.82
C LEU A 201 -1.40 -11.24 -12.83
N MET A 202 -2.00 -10.37 -12.03
CA MET A 202 -3.22 -10.71 -11.28
C MET A 202 -4.43 -10.74 -12.22
N THR A 203 -4.58 -9.71 -13.06
CA THR A 203 -5.70 -9.56 -13.99
C THR A 203 -5.22 -8.98 -15.31
N MET A 204 -5.61 -9.60 -16.41
CA MET A 204 -5.28 -9.13 -17.75
C MET A 204 -6.07 -7.87 -18.11
N PRO A 205 -5.44 -6.79 -18.62
CA PRO A 205 -6.16 -5.68 -19.19
C PRO A 205 -6.90 -6.11 -20.47
N THR A 206 -7.97 -5.41 -20.82
CA THR A 206 -8.87 -5.75 -21.95
C THR A 206 -8.30 -5.45 -23.34
N ASN A 207 -7.00 -5.14 -23.44
CA ASN A 207 -6.35 -4.70 -24.68
C ASN A 207 -5.98 -5.90 -25.57
N THR A 208 -6.66 -6.11 -26.68
CA THR A 208 -6.48 -7.25 -27.58
C THR A 208 -5.16 -7.24 -28.39
N TYR A 209 -4.54 -6.06 -28.58
CA TYR A 209 -3.25 -5.94 -29.32
C TYR A 209 -2.04 -6.49 -28.56
N LEU A 210 -2.22 -6.95 -27.32
CA LEU A 210 -1.20 -7.63 -26.52
C LEU A 210 -1.34 -9.16 -26.55
N SER A 211 -2.19 -9.70 -27.41
CA SER A 211 -2.50 -11.15 -27.48
C SER A 211 -1.30 -12.05 -27.78
N ASP A 212 -0.28 -11.51 -28.45
CA ASP A 212 0.92 -12.28 -28.82
C ASP A 212 2.00 -12.31 -27.71
N LEU A 213 1.79 -11.57 -26.64
CA LEU A 213 2.66 -11.61 -25.46
C LEU A 213 2.34 -12.86 -24.62
N GLU A 214 3.37 -13.56 -24.19
CA GLU A 214 3.20 -14.68 -23.27
C GLU A 214 2.85 -14.17 -21.88
N VAL A 215 1.59 -14.37 -21.48
CA VAL A 215 1.03 -13.88 -20.21
C VAL A 215 0.44 -15.03 -19.41
N VAL A 216 0.75 -15.06 -18.12
CA VAL A 216 0.12 -15.94 -17.13
C VAL A 216 -0.73 -15.08 -16.21
N GLU A 217 -2.05 -15.27 -16.26
CA GLU A 217 -2.99 -14.63 -15.35
C GLU A 217 -3.24 -15.52 -14.13
N HIS A 218 -3.01 -14.98 -12.93
CA HIS A 218 -3.10 -15.74 -11.68
C HIS A 218 -4.43 -15.52 -10.94
N GLY A 219 -5.17 -14.47 -11.27
CA GLY A 219 -6.36 -14.08 -10.53
C GLY A 219 -6.04 -13.50 -9.15
N GLU A 220 -7.05 -13.45 -8.30
CA GLU A 220 -6.89 -13.02 -6.91
C GLU A 220 -6.25 -14.14 -6.08
N LEU A 221 -5.18 -13.82 -5.36
CA LEU A 221 -4.43 -14.77 -4.54
C LEU A 221 -4.48 -14.38 -3.05
N PRO A 222 -4.52 -15.38 -2.14
CA PRO A 222 -4.21 -15.15 -0.74
C PRO A 222 -2.82 -14.51 -0.57
N TYR A 223 -2.64 -13.67 0.45
CA TYR A 223 -1.41 -12.88 0.61
C TYR A 223 -0.12 -13.74 0.60
N ALA A 224 -0.11 -14.88 1.27
CA ALA A 224 1.04 -15.78 1.30
C ALA A 224 1.39 -16.34 -0.10
N GLU A 225 0.39 -16.68 -0.91
CA GLU A 225 0.59 -17.15 -2.28
C GLU A 225 1.03 -16.02 -3.20
N PHE A 226 0.49 -14.82 -3.00
CA PHE A 226 0.92 -13.60 -3.69
C PHE A 226 2.40 -13.30 -3.44
N VAL A 227 2.85 -13.28 -2.17
CA VAL A 227 4.26 -13.05 -1.80
C VAL A 227 5.16 -14.13 -2.40
N ARG A 228 4.72 -15.38 -2.35
CA ARG A 228 5.42 -16.50 -2.97
C ARG A 228 5.60 -16.31 -4.47
N LEU A 229 4.54 -15.93 -5.19
CA LEU A 229 4.60 -15.64 -6.62
C LEU A 229 5.52 -14.45 -6.92
N GLN A 230 5.36 -13.36 -6.19
CA GLN A 230 6.17 -12.15 -6.32
C GLN A 230 7.67 -12.43 -6.09
N GLY A 231 7.99 -13.33 -5.15
CA GLY A 231 9.35 -13.77 -4.85
C GLY A 231 9.90 -14.84 -5.81
N SER A 232 9.11 -15.27 -6.80
CA SER A 232 9.50 -16.34 -7.74
C SER A 232 9.83 -15.84 -9.15
N VAL A 233 9.53 -14.57 -9.46
CA VAL A 233 9.88 -13.95 -10.75
C VAL A 233 11.30 -13.40 -10.74
N ASP A 234 11.83 -13.06 -11.90
CA ASP A 234 13.17 -12.47 -12.02
C ASP A 234 13.18 -10.96 -11.79
N LEU A 235 12.05 -10.30 -12.08
CA LEU A 235 11.87 -8.86 -12.01
C LEU A 235 10.41 -8.55 -11.70
N ASN A 236 10.16 -7.62 -10.80
CA ASN A 236 8.85 -7.01 -10.65
C ASN A 236 8.81 -5.60 -11.27
N LEU A 237 7.68 -5.23 -11.88
CA LEU A 237 7.42 -3.89 -12.36
C LEU A 237 6.31 -3.22 -11.53
N ASN A 238 6.57 -2.02 -11.04
CA ASN A 238 5.61 -1.14 -10.39
C ASN A 238 5.73 0.29 -10.98
N VAL A 239 5.76 0.37 -12.32
CA VAL A 239 5.95 1.62 -13.07
C VAL A 239 4.61 2.32 -13.24
N SER A 240 4.09 2.83 -12.13
CA SER A 240 2.80 3.51 -12.06
C SER A 240 2.90 4.97 -12.48
N LEU A 241 1.83 5.54 -13.06
CA LEU A 241 1.72 6.97 -13.39
C LEU A 241 1.47 7.83 -12.14
N SER A 242 0.98 7.24 -11.06
CA SER A 242 0.79 7.91 -9.77
C SER A 242 0.89 6.91 -8.63
N GLU A 243 1.85 7.13 -7.74
CA GLU A 243 2.06 6.36 -6.50
C GLU A 243 2.32 7.30 -5.32
N CYS A 244 2.13 6.74 -4.12
CA CYS A 244 2.52 7.38 -2.87
C CYS A 244 3.69 6.64 -2.21
N HIS A 245 3.40 5.62 -1.41
CA HIS A 245 4.38 4.78 -0.73
C HIS A 245 3.97 3.30 -0.93
N PRO A 246 4.25 2.70 -2.11
CA PRO A 246 3.74 1.38 -2.47
C PRO A 246 4.37 0.27 -1.64
N MET A 247 3.56 -0.70 -1.20
CA MET A 247 4.02 -1.88 -0.46
C MET A 247 4.72 -2.90 -1.37
N SER A 248 4.20 -3.11 -2.60
CA SER A 248 4.72 -4.15 -3.50
C SER A 248 6.21 -4.07 -3.80
N PRO A 249 6.86 -2.90 -4.00
CA PRO A 249 8.31 -2.84 -4.12
C PRO A 249 9.05 -3.26 -2.84
N LEU A 250 8.56 -2.87 -1.65
CA LEU A 250 9.16 -3.30 -0.39
C LEU A 250 9.08 -4.82 -0.23
N GLU A 251 7.90 -5.40 -0.48
CA GLU A 251 7.67 -6.85 -0.47
C GLU A 251 8.60 -7.57 -1.48
N SER A 252 8.73 -7.03 -2.69
CA SER A 252 9.60 -7.58 -3.74
C SER A 252 11.06 -7.65 -3.31
N TYR A 253 11.61 -6.56 -2.82
CA TYR A 253 13.01 -6.52 -2.36
C TYR A 253 13.26 -7.37 -1.13
N LEU A 254 12.31 -7.46 -0.20
CA LEU A 254 12.39 -8.40 0.93
C LEU A 254 12.35 -9.86 0.47
N ALA A 255 11.61 -10.15 -0.58
CA ALA A 255 11.56 -11.47 -1.21
C ALA A 255 12.81 -11.79 -2.07
N GLY A 256 13.78 -10.88 -2.18
CA GLY A 256 15.01 -11.06 -2.94
C GLY A 256 14.87 -10.80 -4.44
N VAL A 257 13.78 -10.18 -4.90
CA VAL A 257 13.50 -9.87 -6.30
C VAL A 257 13.58 -8.36 -6.54
N PRO A 258 14.33 -7.88 -7.55
CA PRO A 258 14.37 -6.47 -7.87
C PRO A 258 13.01 -5.98 -8.40
N CYS A 259 12.67 -4.73 -8.09
CA CYS A 259 11.46 -4.09 -8.56
C CYS A 259 11.78 -2.74 -9.22
N LEU A 260 11.41 -2.59 -10.50
CA LEU A 260 11.50 -1.33 -11.19
C LEU A 260 10.27 -0.49 -10.89
N MET A 261 10.48 0.77 -10.49
CA MET A 261 9.42 1.73 -10.15
C MET A 261 9.44 2.94 -11.07
N SER A 262 8.35 3.70 -11.05
CA SER A 262 8.35 5.07 -11.56
C SER A 262 8.88 6.06 -10.51
N ARG A 263 9.32 7.24 -10.95
CA ARG A 263 9.74 8.34 -10.06
C ARG A 263 8.60 9.06 -9.34
N THR A 264 7.38 8.53 -9.42
CA THR A 264 6.22 9.10 -8.70
C THR A 264 6.16 8.69 -7.23
N SER A 265 6.82 7.60 -6.84
CA SER A 265 6.97 7.17 -5.45
C SER A 265 8.06 7.95 -4.72
N ASP A 266 7.99 8.00 -3.39
CA ASP A 266 9.07 8.56 -2.54
C ASP A 266 10.03 7.48 -2.01
N LEU A 267 9.80 6.18 -2.33
CA LEU A 267 10.69 5.09 -1.92
C LEU A 267 12.12 5.29 -2.45
N PHE A 268 13.09 5.04 -1.62
CA PHE A 268 14.52 5.09 -1.91
C PHE A 268 15.11 6.47 -2.26
N LYS A 269 14.33 7.55 -2.27
CA LYS A 269 14.82 8.91 -2.61
C LYS A 269 16.01 9.39 -1.75
N SER A 270 16.15 8.90 -0.53
CA SER A 270 17.27 9.24 0.34
C SER A 270 18.58 8.54 -0.05
N ASP A 271 18.54 7.55 -0.94
CA ASP A 271 19.68 6.87 -1.51
C ASP A 271 19.72 7.10 -3.03
N ALA A 272 20.50 8.10 -3.48
CA ALA A 272 20.52 8.53 -4.87
C ALA A 272 20.94 7.42 -5.85
N GLN A 273 21.85 6.52 -5.45
CA GLN A 273 22.31 5.43 -6.31
C GLN A 273 21.23 4.34 -6.44
N LEU A 274 20.58 3.98 -5.34
CA LEU A 274 19.46 3.04 -5.37
C LEU A 274 18.30 3.62 -6.16
N TRP A 275 17.99 4.90 -5.94
CA TRP A 275 16.93 5.61 -6.66
C TRP A 275 17.14 5.58 -8.19
N GLU A 276 18.33 5.91 -8.66
CA GLU A 276 18.64 5.88 -10.11
C GLU A 276 18.62 4.45 -10.68
N LEU A 277 19.04 3.46 -9.90
CA LEU A 277 19.05 2.05 -10.33
C LEU A 277 17.66 1.44 -10.43
N THR A 278 16.74 1.85 -9.54
CA THR A 278 15.43 1.20 -9.36
C THR A 278 14.26 2.00 -9.93
N THR A 279 14.52 3.16 -10.54
CA THR A 279 13.44 3.99 -11.07
C THR A 279 13.62 4.35 -12.53
N VAL A 280 12.49 4.52 -13.24
CA VAL A 280 12.43 5.08 -14.58
C VAL A 280 11.71 6.44 -14.57
N GLY A 281 12.27 7.42 -15.31
CA GLY A 281 11.70 8.77 -15.40
C GLY A 281 10.50 8.86 -16.34
N GLU A 282 10.55 8.14 -17.47
CA GLU A 282 9.51 8.13 -18.51
C GLU A 282 8.60 6.92 -18.30
N ALA A 283 7.68 7.03 -17.34
CA ALA A 283 6.81 5.92 -16.94
C ALA A 283 5.80 5.50 -18.03
N ASP A 284 5.51 6.36 -18.99
CA ASP A 284 4.59 6.12 -20.12
C ASP A 284 5.30 5.66 -21.40
N ASN A 285 6.63 5.43 -21.36
CA ASN A 285 7.45 5.01 -22.48
C ASN A 285 7.91 3.54 -22.33
N PRO A 286 7.35 2.58 -23.10
CA PRO A 286 7.75 1.18 -23.01
C PRO A 286 9.24 0.94 -23.26
N SER A 287 9.87 1.69 -24.17
CA SER A 287 11.30 1.53 -24.46
C SER A 287 12.18 1.99 -23.30
N ALA A 288 11.80 3.07 -22.61
CA ALA A 288 12.52 3.55 -21.42
C ALA A 288 12.38 2.53 -20.26
N ILE A 289 11.18 1.97 -20.06
CA ILE A 289 10.94 0.92 -19.07
C ILE A 289 11.77 -0.32 -19.37
N ALA A 290 11.78 -0.79 -20.62
CA ALA A 290 12.54 -1.99 -21.02
C ALA A 290 14.06 -1.79 -20.85
N ALA A 291 14.59 -0.62 -21.21
CA ALA A 291 16.00 -0.30 -21.00
C ALA A 291 16.38 -0.27 -19.52
N ALA A 292 15.56 0.39 -18.67
CA ALA A 292 15.76 0.43 -17.23
C ALA A 292 15.64 -0.97 -16.59
N ALA A 293 14.66 -1.79 -17.02
CA ALA A 293 14.49 -3.16 -16.57
C ALA A 293 15.72 -4.03 -16.89
N THR A 294 16.25 -3.93 -18.11
CA THR A 294 17.48 -4.64 -18.53
C THR A 294 18.68 -4.23 -17.65
N ALA A 295 18.84 -2.93 -17.38
CA ALA A 295 19.91 -2.43 -16.54
C ALA A 295 19.76 -2.93 -15.08
N LEU A 296 18.55 -2.94 -14.58
CA LEU A 296 18.24 -3.39 -13.20
C LEU A 296 18.49 -4.91 -13.05
N VAL A 297 18.05 -5.74 -14.01
CA VAL A 297 18.29 -7.19 -14.00
C VAL A 297 19.78 -7.50 -14.02
N ALA A 298 20.57 -6.78 -14.82
CA ALA A 298 22.02 -6.94 -14.85
C ALA A 298 22.72 -6.65 -13.51
N LYS A 299 22.08 -5.88 -12.65
CA LYS A 299 22.57 -5.48 -11.32
C LYS A 299 21.67 -5.98 -10.17
N ARG A 300 20.90 -7.04 -10.40
CA ARG A 300 19.87 -7.52 -9.46
C ARG A 300 20.36 -7.68 -8.02
N HIS A 301 21.52 -8.28 -7.82
CA HIS A 301 22.07 -8.51 -6.48
C HIS A 301 22.44 -7.20 -5.79
N GLU A 302 23.14 -6.29 -6.49
CA GLU A 302 23.46 -4.96 -5.98
C GLU A 302 22.20 -4.20 -5.54
N ALA A 303 21.15 -4.24 -6.38
CA ALA A 303 19.88 -3.56 -6.11
C ALA A 303 19.15 -4.14 -4.90
N VAL A 304 19.09 -5.48 -4.80
CA VAL A 304 18.41 -6.16 -3.68
C VAL A 304 19.14 -5.90 -2.37
N ASP A 305 20.46 -6.12 -2.32
CA ASP A 305 21.25 -5.92 -1.11
C ASP A 305 21.14 -4.46 -0.62
N ARG A 306 21.22 -3.51 -1.53
CA ARG A 306 21.13 -2.09 -1.19
C ARG A 306 19.74 -1.68 -0.73
N ALA A 307 18.68 -2.21 -1.36
CA ALA A 307 17.30 -1.94 -0.94
C ALA A 307 17.00 -2.52 0.44
N GLN A 308 17.48 -3.73 0.75
CA GLN A 308 17.33 -4.35 2.07
C GLN A 308 18.09 -3.55 3.15
N HIS A 309 19.30 -3.07 2.82
CA HIS A 309 20.05 -2.18 3.73
C HIS A 309 19.31 -0.85 3.96
N TRP A 310 18.77 -0.24 2.89
CA TRP A 310 17.95 0.97 3.00
C TRP A 310 16.72 0.75 3.89
N MET A 311 16.00 -0.37 3.72
CA MET A 311 14.83 -0.70 4.54
C MET A 311 15.18 -0.85 6.01
N THR A 312 16.31 -1.47 6.33
CA THR A 312 16.82 -1.58 7.72
C THR A 312 17.05 -0.20 8.36
N SER A 313 17.50 0.77 7.57
CA SER A 313 17.73 2.15 8.04
C SER A 313 16.45 2.98 8.07
N PHE A 314 15.49 2.69 7.18
CA PHE A 314 14.23 3.41 7.06
C PHE A 314 13.19 2.99 8.10
N ASP A 315 13.15 1.72 8.49
CA ASP A 315 12.14 1.18 9.41
C ASP A 315 12.07 1.93 10.75
N PRO A 316 13.19 2.23 11.44
CA PRO A 316 13.14 3.05 12.65
C PRO A 316 12.59 4.46 12.43
N ILE A 317 12.84 5.05 11.24
CA ILE A 317 12.31 6.38 10.88
C ILE A 317 10.80 6.31 10.70
N ALA A 318 10.30 5.32 9.97
CA ALA A 318 8.87 5.13 9.77
C ALA A 318 8.15 4.88 11.11
N LYS A 319 8.72 4.06 11.98
CA LYS A 319 8.22 3.81 13.35
C LYS A 319 8.15 5.09 14.19
N SER A 320 9.21 5.90 14.20
CA SER A 320 9.21 7.17 14.94
C SER A 320 8.15 8.15 14.42
N LEU A 321 7.98 8.27 13.10
CA LEU A 321 6.95 9.11 12.50
C LEU A 321 5.54 8.61 12.82
N TRP A 322 5.34 7.29 12.88
CA TRP A 322 4.09 6.70 13.34
C TRP A 322 3.82 6.99 14.82
N GLU A 323 4.81 6.80 15.70
CA GLU A 323 4.71 7.10 17.14
C GLU A 323 4.33 8.57 17.38
N ASP A 324 4.96 9.50 16.68
CA ASP A 324 4.66 10.93 16.75
C ASP A 324 3.23 11.23 16.22
N PHE A 325 2.78 10.50 15.21
CA PHE A 325 1.44 10.67 14.68
C PHE A 325 0.37 10.14 15.63
N VAL A 326 0.60 9.03 16.32
CA VAL A 326 -0.39 8.43 17.22
C VAL A 326 -0.30 8.92 18.66
N SER A 327 0.74 9.61 19.04
CA SER A 327 0.81 10.35 20.30
C SER A 327 -0.15 11.58 20.26
#